data_ff0d8b66102c3e3d7524b469105da646
#
_entry.id   ff0d8b66102c3e3d7524b469105da646
#
_cell.length_a   1.000
_cell.length_b   1.000
_cell.length_c   1.000
_cell.angle_alpha   90.00
_cell.angle_beta   90.00
_cell.angle_gamma   90.00
#
_symmetry.space_group_name_H-M   'P 1'
#
loop_
_entity.id
_entity.type
_entity.pdbx_description
1 polymer ?
#
loop_
_entity_poly.entity_id
_entity_poly.type
_entity_poly.pdbx_seq_one_letter_code
_entity_poly.pdbx_strand_id
1 'polypeptide(L)'
;MTGFSIGRRAFCAGLAGTMLARPAWGATDTLVAQKASVQLAPDGYPATPVWSYGGTIPGATIRMGQGDRLQRQLVNELDVPTSVHWHGIRIDNAMDGVAGLTQEAVPPGGTFDYDFTLPDAGTYWYHAHTN
;
A
#
# COMPACT_ATOMS: atom_id res chain seq x y z
N MET A 1 -12.27 45.29 -26.37
CA MET A 1 -12.32 44.35 -25.20
C MET A 1 -13.50 43.42 -25.45
N THR A 2 -13.21 42.22 -25.95
CA THR A 2 -14.23 41.19 -26.25
C THR A 2 -14.36 40.27 -25.04
N GLY A 3 -15.45 40.44 -24.29
CA GLY A 3 -15.77 39.60 -23.15
C GLY A 3 -16.19 38.18 -23.60
N PHE A 4 -15.52 37.17 -23.14
CA PHE A 4 -15.85 35.76 -23.33
C PHE A 4 -17.01 35.40 -22.37
N SER A 5 -18.18 35.13 -22.90
CA SER A 5 -19.36 34.68 -22.11
C SER A 5 -19.50 33.18 -22.25
N ILE A 6 -19.26 32.43 -21.16
CA ILE A 6 -19.49 31.00 -21.10
C ILE A 6 -20.95 30.76 -20.72
N GLY A 7 -21.74 30.17 -21.64
CA GLY A 7 -23.15 29.88 -21.42
C GLY A 7 -23.36 28.80 -20.34
N ARG A 8 -24.45 28.88 -19.58
CA ARG A 8 -24.84 27.92 -18.50
C ARG A 8 -24.77 26.44 -18.94
N ARG A 9 -25.04 26.14 -20.20
CA ARG A 9 -24.97 24.76 -20.75
C ARG A 9 -23.53 24.26 -20.89
N ALA A 10 -22.60 25.14 -21.25
CA ALA A 10 -21.15 24.78 -21.33
C ALA A 10 -20.54 24.56 -19.95
N PHE A 11 -21.01 25.30 -18.94
CA PHE A 11 -20.58 25.10 -17.55
C PHE A 11 -21.04 23.75 -16.98
N CYS A 12 -22.32 23.38 -17.21
CA CYS A 12 -22.84 22.07 -16.75
C CYS A 12 -22.24 20.87 -17.49
N ALA A 13 -21.88 21.00 -18.78
CA ALA A 13 -21.19 19.94 -19.52
C ALA A 13 -19.73 19.72 -19.05
N GLY A 14 -19.07 20.77 -18.56
CA GLY A 14 -17.71 20.67 -17.98
C GLY A 14 -17.70 19.96 -16.63
N LEU A 15 -18.77 20.07 -15.80
CA LEU A 15 -18.85 19.41 -14.50
C LEU A 15 -19.15 17.90 -14.59
N ALA A 16 -19.84 17.45 -15.63
CA ALA A 16 -20.19 16.04 -15.80
C ALA A 16 -19.00 15.16 -16.20
N GLY A 17 -17.92 15.74 -16.73
CA GLY A 17 -16.70 15.01 -17.16
C GLY A 17 -15.70 14.71 -16.05
N THR A 18 -15.84 15.31 -14.86
CA THR A 18 -14.84 15.18 -13.78
C THR A 18 -15.15 14.09 -12.75
N MET A 19 -16.26 13.36 -12.86
CA MET A 19 -16.69 12.37 -11.85
C MET A 19 -16.27 10.92 -12.13
N LEU A 20 -15.44 10.64 -13.14
CA LEU A 20 -15.03 9.27 -13.46
C LEU A 20 -13.51 9.03 -13.38
N ALA A 21 -12.74 9.94 -12.83
CA ALA A 21 -11.35 9.62 -12.48
C ALA A 21 -11.35 8.71 -11.25
N ARG A 22 -11.35 7.38 -11.46
CA ARG A 22 -10.88 6.46 -10.43
C ARG A 22 -9.48 6.95 -10.05
N PRO A 23 -9.14 7.13 -8.76
CA PRO A 23 -7.77 7.40 -8.40
C PRO A 23 -6.92 6.28 -8.99
N ALA A 24 -6.03 6.61 -9.92
CA ALA A 24 -4.99 5.68 -10.34
C ALA A 24 -4.13 5.47 -9.08
N TRP A 25 -4.05 4.25 -8.61
CA TRP A 25 -3.11 3.87 -7.55
C TRP A 25 -1.72 4.29 -8.05
N GLY A 26 -1.10 5.26 -7.39
CA GLY A 26 0.27 5.68 -7.72
C GLY A 26 1.24 4.56 -7.35
N ALA A 27 2.42 4.52 -7.97
CA ALA A 27 3.49 3.57 -7.65
C ALA A 27 3.88 3.59 -6.15
N THR A 28 3.59 4.69 -5.44
CA THR A 28 3.79 4.86 -3.99
C THR A 28 2.76 4.11 -3.14
N ASP A 29 1.66 3.64 -3.73
CA ASP A 29 0.57 2.96 -3.03
C ASP A 29 0.69 1.43 -3.09
N THR A 30 1.73 0.91 -3.72
CA THR A 30 1.99 -0.52 -3.85
C THR A 30 3.09 -0.97 -2.91
N LEU A 31 2.86 -2.08 -2.20
CA LEU A 31 3.84 -2.84 -1.43
C LEU A 31 4.20 -4.11 -2.20
N VAL A 32 5.36 -4.13 -2.84
CA VAL A 32 5.84 -5.31 -3.57
C VAL A 32 6.63 -6.20 -2.63
N ALA A 33 6.11 -7.39 -2.31
CA ALA A 33 6.84 -8.42 -1.58
C ALA A 33 7.76 -9.14 -2.55
N GLN A 34 9.08 -9.01 -2.36
CA GLN A 34 10.08 -9.52 -3.30
C GLN A 34 11.37 -9.97 -2.60
N LYS A 35 12.16 -10.78 -3.30
CA LYS A 35 13.53 -11.10 -2.89
C LYS A 35 14.43 -9.91 -3.17
N ALA A 36 15.36 -9.66 -2.26
CA ALA A 36 16.39 -8.63 -2.39
C ALA A 36 17.72 -9.11 -1.79
N SER A 37 18.79 -8.38 -2.05
CA SER A 37 20.09 -8.57 -1.41
C SER A 37 20.50 -7.24 -0.78
N VAL A 38 20.65 -7.22 0.53
CA VAL A 38 20.87 -5.99 1.32
C VAL A 38 22.15 -6.13 2.15
N GLN A 39 22.95 -5.06 2.17
CA GLN A 39 24.14 -5.01 3.02
C GLN A 39 23.72 -4.74 4.46
N LEU A 40 23.64 -5.81 5.29
CA LEU A 40 23.32 -5.73 6.72
C LEU A 40 24.56 -5.80 7.60
N ALA A 41 25.60 -6.50 7.15
CA ALA A 41 26.88 -6.61 7.83
C ALA A 41 27.80 -5.43 7.43
N PRO A 42 28.88 -5.15 8.20
CA PRO A 42 29.87 -4.15 7.82
C PRO A 42 30.47 -4.37 6.42
N ASP A 43 31.05 -3.32 5.85
CA ASP A 43 31.74 -3.40 4.56
C ASP A 43 32.78 -4.51 4.54
N GLY A 44 32.85 -5.25 3.43
CA GLY A 44 33.73 -6.40 3.26
C GLY A 44 33.09 -7.76 3.53
N TYR A 45 31.87 -7.79 4.11
CA TYR A 45 31.06 -9.00 4.21
C TYR A 45 30.09 -9.11 3.03
N PRO A 46 29.67 -10.34 2.66
CA PRO A 46 28.64 -10.53 1.63
C PRO A 46 27.31 -9.86 1.98
N ALA A 47 26.62 -9.34 0.97
CA ALA A 47 25.25 -8.90 1.14
C ALA A 47 24.34 -10.07 1.52
N THR A 48 23.31 -9.79 2.33
CA THR A 48 22.38 -10.78 2.88
C THR A 48 21.16 -10.93 1.96
N PRO A 49 20.83 -12.13 1.48
CA PRO A 49 19.56 -12.39 0.82
C PRO A 49 18.41 -12.23 1.80
N VAL A 50 17.38 -11.49 1.42
CA VAL A 50 16.22 -11.18 2.27
C VAL A 50 14.94 -11.23 1.48
N TRP A 51 13.81 -11.39 2.16
CA TRP A 51 12.49 -11.04 1.66
C TRP A 51 12.13 -9.66 2.19
N SER A 52 11.63 -8.80 1.34
CA SER A 52 11.41 -7.39 1.68
C SER A 52 10.16 -6.85 1.00
N TYR A 53 9.65 -5.73 1.51
CA TYR A 53 8.68 -4.91 0.78
C TYR A 53 9.43 -3.77 0.09
N GLY A 54 9.39 -3.79 -1.27
CA GLY A 54 10.03 -2.76 -2.10
C GLY A 54 11.55 -2.85 -2.23
N GLY A 55 12.17 -4.01 -1.92
CA GLY A 55 13.59 -4.25 -2.15
C GLY A 55 14.55 -3.72 -1.09
N THR A 56 14.05 -3.16 0.01
CA THR A 56 14.85 -2.57 1.10
C THR A 56 14.46 -3.13 2.47
N ILE A 57 15.38 -3.02 3.45
CA ILE A 57 15.11 -3.28 4.86
C ILE A 57 15.67 -2.11 5.68
N PRO A 58 14.85 -1.49 6.53
CA PRO A 58 13.39 -1.64 6.61
C PRO A 58 12.70 -1.28 5.28
N GLY A 59 11.46 -1.75 5.11
CA GLY A 59 10.60 -1.29 4.02
C GLY A 59 10.28 0.20 4.11
N ALA A 60 9.57 0.74 3.13
CA ALA A 60 9.26 2.17 3.05
C ALA A 60 8.49 2.67 4.28
N THR A 61 8.89 3.81 4.83
CA THR A 61 8.12 4.49 5.87
C THR A 61 6.84 5.10 5.28
N ILE A 62 5.70 4.73 5.85
CA ILE A 62 4.38 5.28 5.50
C ILE A 62 4.02 6.34 6.54
N ARG A 63 3.87 7.61 6.14
CA ARG A 63 3.47 8.71 7.02
C ARG A 63 2.10 9.23 6.63
N MET A 64 1.18 9.24 7.61
CA MET A 64 -0.21 9.66 7.40
C MET A 64 -0.74 10.35 8.65
N GLY A 65 -1.80 11.13 8.52
CA GLY A 65 -2.51 11.75 9.64
C GLY A 65 -3.45 10.76 10.33
N GLN A 66 -3.74 11.00 11.62
CA GLN A 66 -4.84 10.33 12.29
C GLN A 66 -6.17 10.66 11.58
N GLY A 67 -6.99 9.66 11.30
CA GLY A 67 -8.24 9.78 10.56
C GLY A 67 -8.09 9.65 9.02
N ASP A 68 -6.86 9.65 8.50
CA ASP A 68 -6.64 9.39 7.07
C ASP A 68 -7.01 7.96 6.69
N ARG A 69 -7.36 7.75 5.42
CA ARG A 69 -7.64 6.44 4.85
C ARG A 69 -6.38 5.89 4.20
N LEU A 70 -5.84 4.80 4.74
CA LEU A 70 -4.74 4.07 4.15
C LEU A 70 -5.28 3.17 3.04
N GLN A 71 -4.68 3.26 1.85
CA GLN A 71 -4.94 2.38 0.72
C GLN A 71 -3.59 1.88 0.22
N ARG A 72 -3.37 0.56 0.24
CA ARG A 72 -2.14 -0.09 -0.23
C ARG A 72 -2.47 -1.41 -0.90
N GLN A 73 -1.92 -1.62 -2.08
CA GLN A 73 -1.97 -2.92 -2.74
C GLN A 73 -0.71 -3.71 -2.42
N LEU A 74 -0.87 -4.89 -1.83
CA LEU A 74 0.19 -5.89 -1.80
C LEU A 74 0.27 -6.57 -3.16
N VAL A 75 1.47 -6.64 -3.73
CA VAL A 75 1.80 -7.47 -4.90
C VAL A 75 2.83 -8.50 -4.44
N ASN A 76 2.50 -9.79 -4.57
CA ASN A 76 3.40 -10.84 -4.14
C ASN A 76 4.26 -11.36 -5.32
N GLU A 77 5.51 -10.93 -5.39
CA GLU A 77 6.53 -11.41 -6.33
C GLU A 77 7.47 -12.47 -5.72
N LEU A 78 7.15 -12.96 -4.51
CA LEU A 78 7.83 -14.11 -3.94
C LEU A 78 7.33 -15.41 -4.58
N ASP A 79 8.09 -16.49 -4.42
CA ASP A 79 7.71 -17.86 -4.80
C ASP A 79 6.92 -18.60 -3.71
N VAL A 80 6.57 -17.92 -2.64
CA VAL A 80 5.79 -18.41 -1.50
C VAL A 80 4.62 -17.47 -1.19
N PRO A 81 3.53 -17.95 -0.57
CA PRO A 81 2.45 -17.09 -0.12
C PRO A 81 2.91 -16.08 0.92
N THR A 82 2.29 -14.88 0.95
CA THR A 82 2.59 -13.85 1.95
C THR A 82 1.36 -13.02 2.32
N SER A 83 1.49 -12.14 3.29
CA SER A 83 0.48 -11.15 3.68
C SER A 83 1.17 -9.90 4.26
N VAL A 84 0.42 -8.83 4.52
CA VAL A 84 0.90 -7.68 5.31
C VAL A 84 0.02 -7.53 6.54
N HIS A 85 0.60 -7.75 7.72
CA HIS A 85 -0.05 -7.44 8.99
C HIS A 85 0.35 -6.03 9.45
N TRP A 86 -0.63 -5.26 9.88
CA TRP A 86 -0.48 -3.88 10.38
C TRP A 86 -0.43 -3.88 11.90
N HIS A 87 0.73 -4.20 12.43
CA HIS A 87 0.93 -4.50 13.84
C HIS A 87 0.61 -3.33 14.76
N GLY A 88 -0.35 -3.56 15.66
CA GLY A 88 -0.74 -2.62 16.70
C GLY A 88 -1.78 -1.58 16.27
N ILE A 89 -2.23 -1.57 15.01
CA ILE A 89 -3.28 -0.67 14.54
C ILE A 89 -4.65 -1.32 14.76
N ARG A 90 -5.61 -0.59 15.35
CA ARG A 90 -7.00 -1.04 15.52
C ARG A 90 -7.77 -0.85 14.22
N ILE A 91 -7.94 -1.91 13.46
CA ILE A 91 -8.62 -1.89 12.15
C ILE A 91 -9.62 -3.02 12.03
N ASP A 92 -10.41 -3.01 10.95
CA ASP A 92 -11.28 -4.11 10.60
C ASP A 92 -10.47 -5.40 10.47
N ASN A 93 -11.00 -6.48 11.05
CA ASN A 93 -10.38 -7.80 11.02
C ASN A 93 -10.05 -8.27 9.60
N ALA A 94 -10.88 -7.94 8.61
CA ALA A 94 -10.64 -8.28 7.22
C ALA A 94 -9.39 -7.60 6.60
N MET A 95 -8.86 -6.54 7.25
CA MET A 95 -7.68 -5.78 6.82
C MET A 95 -6.45 -6.03 7.71
N ASP A 96 -6.58 -6.89 8.73
CA ASP A 96 -5.51 -7.12 9.71
C ASP A 96 -4.30 -7.90 9.15
N GLY A 97 -4.50 -8.68 8.10
CA GLY A 97 -3.41 -9.30 7.36
C GLY A 97 -2.79 -10.55 7.99
N VAL A 98 -3.48 -11.22 8.91
CA VAL A 98 -3.02 -12.49 9.53
C VAL A 98 -3.48 -13.66 8.69
N ALA A 99 -2.57 -14.25 7.93
CA ALA A 99 -2.87 -15.37 7.04
C ALA A 99 -3.41 -16.59 7.82
N GLY A 100 -4.49 -17.17 7.31
CA GLY A 100 -5.17 -18.32 7.92
C GLY A 100 -6.08 -17.96 9.11
N LEU A 101 -6.18 -16.68 9.49
CA LEU A 101 -7.07 -16.19 10.55
C LEU A 101 -7.99 -15.07 10.06
N THR A 102 -7.43 -13.99 9.54
CA THR A 102 -8.20 -12.82 9.11
C THR A 102 -8.34 -12.73 7.59
N GLN A 103 -7.47 -13.38 6.86
CA GLN A 103 -7.49 -13.51 5.39
C GLN A 103 -6.74 -14.76 4.94
N GLU A 104 -6.92 -15.13 3.69
CA GLU A 104 -6.04 -16.10 3.03
C GLU A 104 -4.69 -15.45 2.69
N ALA A 105 -3.62 -16.24 2.75
CA ALA A 105 -2.32 -15.79 2.29
C ALA A 105 -2.36 -15.48 0.79
N VAL A 106 -1.76 -14.36 0.37
CA VAL A 106 -1.69 -13.97 -1.04
C VAL A 106 -0.70 -14.88 -1.76
N PRO A 107 -1.14 -15.68 -2.76
CA PRO A 107 -0.26 -16.63 -3.44
C PRO A 107 0.79 -15.92 -4.30
N PRO A 108 1.84 -16.63 -4.76
CA PRO A 108 2.79 -16.09 -5.74
C PRO A 108 2.10 -15.48 -6.96
N GLY A 109 2.48 -14.25 -7.34
CA GLY A 109 1.86 -13.48 -8.42
C GLY A 109 0.48 -12.89 -8.09
N GLY A 110 -0.04 -13.13 -6.89
CA GLY A 110 -1.32 -12.59 -6.43
C GLY A 110 -1.20 -11.18 -5.86
N THR A 111 -2.36 -10.56 -5.63
CA THR A 111 -2.49 -9.22 -5.03
C THR A 111 -3.55 -9.21 -3.93
N PHE A 112 -3.45 -8.24 -3.01
CA PHE A 112 -4.48 -7.95 -2.01
C PHE A 112 -4.54 -6.44 -1.75
N ASP A 113 -5.75 -5.90 -1.66
CA ASP A 113 -5.96 -4.46 -1.44
C ASP A 113 -6.30 -4.21 0.03
N TYR A 114 -5.40 -3.56 0.75
CA TYR A 114 -5.64 -3.04 2.10
C TYR A 114 -6.25 -1.66 2.03
N ASP A 115 -7.38 -1.47 2.70
CA ASP A 115 -8.14 -0.22 2.67
C ASP A 115 -8.85 0.01 4.02
N PHE A 116 -8.30 0.90 4.86
CA PHE A 116 -8.83 1.18 6.19
C PHE A 116 -8.49 2.60 6.65
N THR A 117 -9.27 3.11 7.61
CA THR A 117 -9.00 4.39 8.26
C THR A 117 -8.08 4.20 9.46
N LEU A 118 -7.14 5.12 9.66
CA LEU A 118 -6.19 5.14 10.78
C LEU A 118 -6.84 5.77 12.01
N PRO A 119 -7.31 4.99 13.01
CA PRO A 119 -8.08 5.53 14.13
C PRO A 119 -7.19 6.25 15.16
N ASP A 120 -5.94 5.87 15.26
CA ASP A 120 -5.02 6.30 16.32
C ASP A 120 -3.74 6.90 15.74
N ALA A 121 -3.21 7.93 16.39
CA ALA A 121 -1.87 8.43 16.16
C ALA A 121 -0.84 7.55 16.89
N GLY A 122 0.34 7.35 16.29
CA GLY A 122 1.39 6.54 16.88
C GLY A 122 2.48 6.16 15.89
N THR A 123 3.41 5.33 16.36
CA THR A 123 4.41 4.67 15.52
C THR A 123 4.13 3.17 15.58
N TYR A 124 3.86 2.62 14.43
CA TYR A 124 3.49 1.23 14.21
C TYR A 124 4.45 0.60 13.22
N TRP A 125 4.37 -0.71 13.02
CA TRP A 125 5.15 -1.39 12.00
C TRP A 125 4.26 -2.36 11.21
N TYR A 126 4.67 -2.65 10.00
CA TYR A 126 4.03 -3.66 9.16
C TYR A 126 5.02 -4.77 8.81
N HIS A 127 4.54 -6.00 8.74
CA HIS A 127 5.37 -7.16 8.46
C HIS A 127 4.55 -8.32 7.88
N ALA A 128 5.22 -9.28 7.27
CA ALA A 128 4.58 -10.52 6.86
C ALA A 128 4.10 -11.31 8.10
N HIS A 129 2.90 -11.91 7.99
CA HIS A 129 2.32 -12.76 9.02
C HIS A 129 1.82 -14.06 8.40
N THR A 130 2.76 -14.92 8.02
CA THR A 130 2.53 -16.25 7.43
C THR A 130 3.36 -17.29 8.17
N ASN A 131 2.89 -18.53 8.15
CA ASN A 131 3.63 -19.68 8.71
C ASN A 131 4.75 -20.10 7.76
#